data_51425463b7a976434dbe6061eecaca5b
#
_entry.id   51425463b7a976434dbe6061eecaca5b
#
_cell.length_a   1.000
_cell.length_b   1.000
_cell.length_c   1.000
_cell.angle_alpha   90.00
_cell.angle_beta   90.00
_cell.angle_gamma   90.00
#
_symmetry.space_group_name_H-M   'P 1'
#
loop_
_entity.id
_entity.type
_entity.pdbx_description
1 polymer ?
#
loop_
_entity_poly.entity_id
_entity_poly.type
_entity_poly.pdbx_seq_one_letter_code
_entity_poly.pdbx_strand_id
1 'polypeptide(L)'
;MDIIQECLAYFKNIDINFDLLMIADTQNKTTKNNNYIVHTDESEFFSRREFAEIASTLFYIFGYAKVFYSELDFIKFVMDEHPSSTECYIYNFSRDGIAEGKKSLIPAFCDLCGLKYTGSNAFTISLLRNKWIFTQVLSNMGILTPKSVLYTFNNHNILEPFLDTTILLKNIHESASIGLLTDNKIYLTKENLKTVDMTLQRMNTKQLLIQEYISGLECEVLVIQFKGKYYALE
;
A
#
# COMPACT_ATOMS: atom_id res chain seq x y z
N MET A 1 -31.42 -2.84 -5.22
CA MET A 1 -30.48 -3.50 -6.15
C MET A 1 -29.12 -3.44 -5.48
N ASP A 2 -28.43 -4.56 -5.41
CA ASP A 2 -27.09 -4.61 -4.85
C ASP A 2 -26.19 -3.67 -5.66
N ILE A 3 -25.35 -2.87 -4.98
CA ILE A 3 -24.43 -1.91 -5.61
C ILE A 3 -23.53 -2.58 -6.64
N ILE A 4 -23.14 -3.84 -6.40
CA ILE A 4 -22.33 -4.63 -7.33
C ILE A 4 -23.10 -4.85 -8.64
N GLN A 5 -24.38 -5.20 -8.57
CA GLN A 5 -25.22 -5.40 -9.75
C GLN A 5 -25.43 -4.09 -10.52
N GLU A 6 -25.55 -2.97 -9.82
CA GLU A 6 -25.64 -1.65 -10.46
C GLU A 6 -24.34 -1.29 -11.19
N CYS A 7 -23.18 -1.54 -10.56
CA CYS A 7 -21.87 -1.34 -11.19
C CYS A 7 -21.71 -2.23 -12.44
N LEU A 8 -22.04 -3.51 -12.34
CA LEU A 8 -21.95 -4.43 -13.47
C LEU A 8 -22.87 -4.02 -14.64
N ALA A 9 -24.09 -3.60 -14.34
CA ALA A 9 -25.02 -3.10 -15.36
C ALA A 9 -24.51 -1.82 -16.04
N TYR A 10 -23.89 -0.94 -15.28
CA TYR A 10 -23.26 0.28 -15.79
C TYR A 10 -22.11 -0.06 -16.73
N PHE A 11 -21.18 -0.89 -16.31
CA PHE A 11 -19.99 -1.25 -17.09
C PHE A 11 -20.31 -2.05 -18.36
N LYS A 12 -21.39 -2.84 -18.38
CA LYS A 12 -21.84 -3.54 -19.62
C LYS A 12 -22.24 -2.59 -20.75
N ASN A 13 -22.57 -1.36 -20.42
CA ASN A 13 -23.04 -0.35 -21.39
C ASN A 13 -22.02 0.74 -21.69
N ILE A 14 -20.80 0.64 -21.15
CA ILE A 14 -19.71 1.56 -21.47
C ILE A 14 -18.97 1.06 -22.71
N ASP A 15 -18.82 1.97 -23.68
CA ASP A 15 -17.89 1.75 -24.78
C ASP A 15 -16.45 1.99 -24.26
N ILE A 16 -15.66 0.92 -24.21
CA ILE A 16 -14.26 0.97 -23.76
C ILE A 16 -13.40 1.28 -25.00
N ASN A 17 -13.05 2.53 -25.14
CA ASN A 17 -12.26 3.03 -26.28
C ASN A 17 -10.97 3.70 -25.79
N PHE A 18 -10.15 2.95 -25.04
CA PHE A 18 -8.84 3.40 -24.59
C PHE A 18 -7.88 2.23 -24.41
N ASP A 19 -6.59 2.50 -24.52
CA ASP A 19 -5.53 1.54 -24.27
C ASP A 19 -5.26 1.41 -22.77
N LEU A 20 -5.08 0.17 -22.31
CA LEU A 20 -4.68 -0.11 -20.93
C LEU A 20 -3.15 -0.24 -20.83
N LEU A 21 -2.54 0.63 -20.03
CA LEU A 21 -1.14 0.53 -19.65
C LEU A 21 -1.05 0.00 -18.21
N MET A 22 -0.41 -1.14 -18.05
CA MET A 22 -0.29 -1.81 -16.73
C MET A 22 1.12 -1.65 -16.20
N ILE A 23 1.25 -1.22 -14.95
CA ILE A 23 2.53 -1.24 -14.23
C ILE A 23 2.39 -2.27 -13.13
N ALA A 24 3.26 -3.27 -13.10
CA ALA A 24 3.18 -4.35 -12.14
C ALA A 24 4.54 -4.76 -11.61
N ASP A 25 4.67 -4.71 -10.30
CA ASP A 25 5.79 -5.34 -9.61
C ASP A 25 5.47 -6.82 -9.38
N THR A 26 6.24 -7.68 -10.03
CA THR A 26 6.14 -9.13 -9.91
C THR A 26 7.39 -9.70 -9.29
N GLN A 27 7.23 -10.80 -8.54
CA GLN A 27 8.36 -11.54 -7.97
C GLN A 27 9.32 -11.99 -9.07
N ASN A 28 10.62 -11.90 -8.79
CA ASN A 28 11.68 -12.22 -9.74
C ASN A 28 11.58 -11.43 -11.05
N LYS A 29 11.13 -10.17 -10.97
CA LYS A 29 11.05 -9.31 -12.15
C LYS A 29 12.41 -9.07 -12.76
N THR A 30 12.46 -9.11 -14.10
CA THR A 30 13.65 -8.71 -14.86
C THR A 30 13.38 -7.31 -15.40
N THR A 31 14.17 -6.34 -15.01
CA THR A 31 14.10 -4.99 -15.55
C THR A 31 15.08 -4.83 -16.71
N LYS A 32 14.73 -4.01 -17.72
CA LYS A 32 15.65 -3.66 -18.80
C LYS A 32 16.73 -2.68 -18.34
N ASN A 33 16.49 -2.00 -17.23
CA ASN A 33 17.40 -1.04 -16.64
C ASN A 33 18.28 -1.72 -15.61
N ASN A 34 19.54 -1.97 -15.95
CA ASN A 34 20.52 -2.63 -15.09
C ASN A 34 20.85 -1.85 -13.79
N ASN A 35 20.46 -0.58 -13.71
CA ASN A 35 20.66 0.27 -12.53
C ASN A 35 19.41 0.33 -11.62
N TYR A 36 18.35 -0.40 -11.96
CA TYR A 36 17.14 -0.44 -11.12
C TYR A 36 17.41 -1.30 -9.89
N ILE A 37 17.23 -0.71 -8.73
CA ILE A 37 17.35 -1.39 -7.44
C ILE A 37 15.96 -1.57 -6.87
N VAL A 38 15.61 -2.81 -6.56
CA VAL A 38 14.38 -3.15 -5.85
C VAL A 38 14.58 -2.84 -4.37
N HIS A 39 13.77 -1.97 -3.81
CA HIS A 39 13.83 -1.54 -2.42
C HIS A 39 12.80 -2.22 -1.52
N THR A 40 11.82 -2.87 -2.12
CA THR A 40 10.71 -3.53 -1.42
C THR A 40 10.99 -5.01 -1.29
N ASP A 41 10.60 -5.60 -0.15
CA ASP A 41 10.56 -7.05 -0.02
C ASP A 41 9.61 -7.63 -1.09
N GLU A 42 10.10 -8.59 -1.87
CA GLU A 42 9.35 -9.19 -2.98
C GLU A 42 8.07 -9.93 -2.53
N SER A 43 7.89 -10.16 -1.23
CA SER A 43 6.64 -10.70 -0.69
C SER A 43 5.43 -9.77 -0.89
N GLU A 44 5.67 -8.46 -1.11
CA GLU A 44 4.62 -7.52 -1.50
C GLU A 44 4.30 -7.57 -3.00
N PHE A 45 5.12 -8.22 -3.81
CA PHE A 45 4.94 -8.30 -5.24
C PHE A 45 4.03 -9.46 -5.61
N PHE A 46 3.32 -9.33 -6.72
CA PHE A 46 2.54 -10.43 -7.25
C PHE A 46 3.44 -11.62 -7.62
N SER A 47 2.98 -12.83 -7.29
CA SER A 47 3.51 -14.01 -7.95
C SER A 47 3.24 -13.94 -9.46
N ARG A 48 4.05 -14.61 -10.26
CA ARG A 48 3.83 -14.68 -11.71
C ARG A 48 2.45 -15.22 -12.08
N ARG A 49 1.93 -16.16 -11.29
CA ARG A 49 0.61 -16.76 -11.52
C ARG A 49 -0.51 -15.76 -11.26
N GLU A 50 -0.52 -15.09 -10.11
CA GLU A 50 -1.53 -14.07 -9.76
C GLU A 50 -1.55 -12.96 -10.81
N PHE A 51 -0.36 -12.47 -11.18
CA PHE A 51 -0.28 -11.43 -12.19
C PHE A 51 -0.78 -11.89 -13.57
N ALA A 52 -0.47 -13.13 -13.98
CA ALA A 52 -0.94 -13.67 -15.25
C ALA A 52 -2.48 -13.79 -15.28
N GLU A 53 -3.12 -14.17 -14.19
CA GLU A 53 -4.58 -14.23 -14.05
C GLU A 53 -5.21 -12.83 -14.17
N ILE A 54 -4.64 -11.83 -13.47
CA ILE A 54 -5.08 -10.42 -13.54
C ILE A 54 -4.89 -9.87 -14.97
N ALA A 55 -3.72 -10.03 -15.55
CA ALA A 55 -3.40 -9.53 -16.88
C ALA A 55 -4.29 -10.16 -17.95
N SER A 56 -4.55 -11.47 -17.87
CA SER A 56 -5.45 -12.18 -18.80
C SER A 56 -6.87 -11.65 -18.71
N THR A 57 -7.37 -11.40 -17.49
CA THR A 57 -8.71 -10.86 -17.26
C THR A 57 -8.83 -9.45 -17.85
N LEU A 58 -7.85 -8.58 -17.57
CA LEU A 58 -7.86 -7.22 -18.09
C LEU A 58 -7.71 -7.18 -19.60
N PHE A 59 -6.86 -8.03 -20.17
CA PHE A 59 -6.73 -8.17 -21.61
C PHE A 59 -8.04 -8.62 -22.26
N TYR A 60 -8.74 -9.58 -21.65
CA TYR A 60 -10.06 -10.02 -22.12
C TYR A 60 -11.10 -8.89 -22.13
N ILE A 61 -11.08 -8.03 -21.09
CA ILE A 61 -12.02 -6.91 -20.95
C ILE A 61 -11.70 -5.78 -21.93
N PHE A 62 -10.42 -5.39 -22.04
CA PHE A 62 -9.99 -4.19 -22.75
C PHE A 62 -9.45 -4.46 -24.16
N GLY A 63 -9.26 -5.72 -24.54
CA GLY A 63 -8.75 -6.13 -25.86
C GLY A 63 -7.25 -5.87 -26.07
N TYR A 64 -6.67 -4.88 -25.37
CA TYR A 64 -5.24 -4.55 -25.43
C TYR A 64 -4.74 -4.12 -24.06
N ALA A 65 -3.58 -4.60 -23.68
CA ALA A 65 -2.87 -4.13 -22.49
C ALA A 65 -1.35 -4.19 -22.72
N LYS A 66 -0.67 -3.09 -22.46
CA LYS A 66 0.80 -3.04 -22.45
C LYS A 66 1.29 -3.10 -21.02
N VAL A 67 2.19 -4.03 -20.71
CA VAL A 67 2.68 -4.28 -19.35
C VAL A 67 4.10 -3.73 -19.20
N PHE A 68 4.32 -3.00 -18.10
CA PHE A 68 5.62 -2.54 -17.64
C PHE A 68 5.93 -3.21 -16.29
N TYR A 69 7.09 -3.83 -16.20
CA TYR A 69 7.54 -4.53 -14.99
C TYR A 69 8.46 -3.67 -14.11
N SER A 70 8.61 -2.40 -14.43
CA SER A 70 9.26 -1.42 -13.58
C SER A 70 8.66 -0.03 -13.81
N GLU A 71 8.70 0.78 -12.77
CA GLU A 71 8.28 2.18 -12.80
C GLU A 71 9.11 2.98 -13.79
N LEU A 72 10.43 2.72 -13.86
CA LEU A 72 11.34 3.43 -14.76
C LEU A 72 11.07 3.10 -16.23
N ASP A 73 10.73 1.86 -16.57
CA ASP A 73 10.38 1.49 -17.95
C ASP A 73 9.07 2.18 -18.39
N PHE A 74 8.11 2.31 -17.48
CA PHE A 74 6.87 3.06 -17.74
C PHE A 74 7.14 4.56 -17.89
N ILE A 75 7.89 5.16 -16.97
CA ILE A 75 8.25 6.60 -17.05
C ILE A 75 8.95 6.90 -18.36
N LYS A 76 9.94 6.08 -18.74
CA LYS A 76 10.64 6.23 -20.00
C LYS A 76 9.68 6.14 -21.19
N PHE A 77 8.79 5.16 -21.22
CA PHE A 77 7.79 5.03 -22.27
C PHE A 77 6.92 6.30 -22.39
N VAL A 78 6.42 6.82 -21.27
CA VAL A 78 5.60 8.03 -21.28
C VAL A 78 6.37 9.25 -21.79
N MET A 79 7.64 9.37 -21.41
CA MET A 79 8.50 10.48 -21.87
C MET A 79 8.87 10.39 -23.34
N ASP A 80 8.94 9.19 -23.90
CA ASP A 80 9.27 8.97 -25.30
C ASP A 80 8.02 9.06 -26.22
N GLU A 81 6.89 8.49 -25.80
CA GLU A 81 5.70 8.31 -26.64
C GLU A 81 4.60 9.36 -26.41
N HIS A 82 4.65 10.08 -25.27
CA HIS A 82 3.67 11.11 -24.89
C HIS A 82 2.20 10.68 -25.02
N PRO A 83 1.77 9.55 -24.40
CA PRO A 83 0.41 9.06 -24.54
C PRO A 83 -0.61 10.05 -23.99
N SER A 84 -1.75 10.19 -24.69
CA SER A 84 -2.83 11.09 -24.29
C SER A 84 -3.69 10.50 -23.17
N SER A 85 -4.12 11.33 -22.22
CA SER A 85 -5.06 10.93 -21.16
C SER A 85 -6.47 10.59 -21.66
N THR A 86 -6.77 10.87 -22.92
CA THR A 86 -8.03 10.46 -23.57
C THR A 86 -7.92 9.11 -24.25
N GLU A 87 -6.69 8.65 -24.50
CA GLU A 87 -6.41 7.45 -25.27
C GLU A 87 -5.93 6.29 -24.41
N CYS A 88 -5.48 6.55 -23.17
CA CYS A 88 -4.99 5.51 -22.28
C CYS A 88 -5.40 5.69 -20.83
N TYR A 89 -5.48 4.56 -20.11
CA TYR A 89 -5.61 4.48 -18.66
C TYR A 89 -4.48 3.65 -18.08
N ILE A 90 -3.96 4.11 -16.94
CA ILE A 90 -2.89 3.42 -16.24
C ILE A 90 -3.48 2.53 -15.15
N TYR A 91 -3.31 1.22 -15.27
CA TYR A 91 -3.61 0.29 -14.20
C TYR A 91 -2.37 0.12 -13.33
N ASN A 92 -2.40 0.78 -12.19
CA ASN A 92 -1.22 0.94 -11.35
C ASN A 92 -1.13 -0.13 -10.26
N PHE A 93 -0.22 -1.08 -10.45
CA PHE A 93 0.21 -2.06 -9.46
C PHE A 93 1.66 -1.87 -9.01
N SER A 94 2.20 -0.66 -9.16
CA SER A 94 3.54 -0.36 -8.65
C SER A 94 3.58 -0.48 -7.13
N ARG A 95 4.60 -1.14 -6.61
CA ARG A 95 4.73 -1.44 -5.19
C ARG A 95 6.10 -1.11 -4.62
N ASP A 96 7.05 -0.70 -5.46
CA ASP A 96 8.40 -0.40 -5.03
C ASP A 96 8.57 1.02 -4.46
N GLY A 97 9.73 1.26 -3.86
CA GLY A 97 10.10 2.53 -3.25
C GLY A 97 10.55 2.43 -1.81
N ILE A 98 10.80 3.57 -1.18
CA ILE A 98 11.37 3.68 0.17
C ILE A 98 10.46 4.54 1.04
N ALA A 99 10.25 4.13 2.29
CA ALA A 99 9.55 4.86 3.34
C ALA A 99 8.17 5.38 2.87
N GLU A 100 7.85 6.64 3.13
CA GLU A 100 6.59 7.28 2.72
C GLU A 100 6.46 7.41 1.20
N GLY A 101 7.58 7.47 0.47
CA GLY A 101 7.58 7.53 -1.00
C GLY A 101 7.22 6.22 -1.69
N LYS A 102 7.23 5.09 -0.97
CA LYS A 102 6.88 3.78 -1.51
C LYS A 102 5.48 3.78 -2.12
N LYS A 103 5.33 3.27 -3.34
CA LYS A 103 4.09 3.19 -4.12
C LYS A 103 3.52 4.55 -4.62
N SER A 104 4.13 5.69 -4.28
CA SER A 104 3.58 7.02 -4.62
C SER A 104 4.18 7.63 -5.89
N LEU A 105 5.29 7.08 -6.42
CA LEU A 105 5.98 7.62 -7.58
C LEU A 105 5.09 7.68 -8.82
N ILE A 106 4.44 6.58 -9.16
CA ILE A 106 3.61 6.50 -10.38
C ILE A 106 2.40 7.42 -10.30
N PRO A 107 1.61 7.47 -9.22
CA PRO A 107 0.55 8.46 -9.08
C PRO A 107 1.05 9.90 -9.25
N ALA A 108 2.15 10.28 -8.58
CA ALA A 108 2.71 11.63 -8.70
C ALA A 108 3.17 11.95 -10.13
N PHE A 109 3.80 11.00 -10.81
CA PHE A 109 4.23 11.15 -12.20
C PHE A 109 3.02 11.26 -13.16
N CYS A 110 1.99 10.44 -12.96
CA CYS A 110 0.76 10.51 -13.74
C CYS A 110 0.05 11.86 -13.55
N ASP A 111 -0.03 12.37 -12.30
CA ASP A 111 -0.59 13.68 -12.01
C ASP A 111 0.17 14.79 -12.75
N LEU A 112 1.52 14.73 -12.75
CA LEU A 112 2.37 15.67 -13.49
C LEU A 112 2.11 15.64 -15.01
N CYS A 113 1.89 14.45 -15.57
CA CYS A 113 1.66 14.25 -17.01
C CYS A 113 0.18 14.37 -17.41
N GLY A 114 -0.75 14.60 -16.47
CA GLY A 114 -2.19 14.64 -16.73
C GLY A 114 -2.79 13.29 -17.12
N LEU A 115 -2.15 12.17 -16.76
CA LEU A 115 -2.60 10.82 -17.07
C LEU A 115 -3.58 10.29 -16.02
N LYS A 116 -4.58 9.54 -16.45
CA LYS A 116 -5.56 8.89 -15.56
C LYS A 116 -5.03 7.53 -15.10
N TYR A 117 -5.18 7.25 -13.82
CA TYR A 117 -4.69 5.99 -13.22
C TYR A 117 -5.66 5.44 -12.17
N THR A 118 -5.52 4.14 -11.90
CA THR A 118 -6.27 3.47 -10.83
C THR A 118 -5.59 3.65 -9.47
N GLY A 119 -6.39 3.64 -8.42
CA GLY A 119 -5.92 3.76 -7.05
C GLY A 119 -5.91 5.19 -6.52
N SER A 120 -5.29 5.38 -5.37
CA SER A 120 -5.23 6.67 -4.67
C SER A 120 -4.11 7.55 -5.23
N ASN A 121 -4.25 8.87 -5.02
CA ASN A 121 -3.19 9.83 -5.36
C ASN A 121 -1.95 9.68 -4.46
N ALA A 122 -0.85 10.29 -4.87
CA ALA A 122 0.43 10.19 -4.19
C ALA A 122 0.38 10.62 -2.72
N PHE A 123 -0.38 11.69 -2.39
CA PHE A 123 -0.53 12.16 -1.01
C PHE A 123 -1.22 11.11 -0.13
N THR A 124 -2.34 10.57 -0.59
CA THR A 124 -3.08 9.55 0.17
C THR A 124 -2.22 8.30 0.40
N ILE A 125 -1.50 7.84 -0.63
CA ILE A 125 -0.61 6.69 -0.51
C ILE A 125 0.49 6.96 0.52
N SER A 126 1.17 8.11 0.43
CA SER A 126 2.27 8.46 1.35
C SER A 126 1.77 8.60 2.79
N LEU A 127 0.60 9.20 3.00
CA LEU A 127 -0.02 9.30 4.31
C LEU A 127 -0.31 7.92 4.92
N LEU A 128 -0.91 7.03 4.13
CA LEU A 128 -1.25 5.67 4.59
C LEU A 128 0.00 4.80 4.83
N ARG A 129 1.12 5.12 4.19
CA ARG A 129 2.40 4.43 4.40
C ARG A 129 3.03 4.75 5.75
N ASN A 130 2.73 5.89 6.36
CA ASN A 130 3.20 6.22 7.70
C ASN A 130 2.10 5.91 8.73
N LYS A 131 2.15 4.71 9.31
CA LYS A 131 1.13 4.24 10.27
C LYS A 131 0.94 5.17 11.46
N TRP A 132 2.01 5.80 11.95
CA TRP A 132 1.92 6.75 13.07
C TRP A 132 1.12 7.99 12.67
N ILE A 133 1.52 8.68 11.59
CA ILE A 133 0.84 9.89 11.14
C ILE A 133 -0.61 9.58 10.77
N PHE A 134 -0.85 8.46 10.07
CA PHE A 134 -2.20 8.04 9.71
C PHE A 134 -3.09 7.81 10.95
N THR A 135 -2.56 7.13 11.98
CA THR A 135 -3.28 6.93 13.25
C THR A 135 -3.61 8.27 13.91
N GLN A 136 -2.68 9.25 13.91
CA GLN A 136 -2.95 10.58 14.45
C GLN A 136 -4.03 11.32 13.66
N VAL A 137 -4.03 11.24 12.33
CA VAL A 137 -5.07 11.83 11.48
C VAL A 137 -6.44 11.25 11.81
N LEU A 138 -6.57 9.93 11.87
CA LEU A 138 -7.82 9.25 12.22
C LEU A 138 -8.32 9.65 13.62
N SER A 139 -7.44 9.65 14.61
CA SER A 139 -7.77 10.06 15.97
C SER A 139 -8.27 11.51 16.04
N ASN A 140 -7.62 12.43 15.32
CA ASN A 140 -8.06 13.83 15.26
C ASN A 140 -9.41 14.01 14.52
N MET A 141 -9.78 13.06 13.66
CA MET A 141 -11.10 13.02 13.01
C MET A 141 -12.18 12.39 13.90
N GLY A 142 -11.85 11.98 15.14
CA GLY A 142 -12.75 11.31 16.07
C GLY A 142 -12.99 9.83 15.75
N ILE A 143 -12.18 9.23 14.88
CA ILE A 143 -12.25 7.80 14.59
C ILE A 143 -11.48 7.05 15.66
N LEU A 144 -12.10 6.02 16.25
CA LEU A 144 -11.45 5.19 17.26
C LEU A 144 -10.23 4.47 16.65
N THR A 145 -9.09 4.68 17.27
CA THR A 145 -7.84 4.01 16.92
C THR A 145 -7.24 3.38 18.17
N PRO A 146 -6.48 2.27 18.04
CA PRO A 146 -5.75 1.71 19.15
C PRO A 146 -4.78 2.74 19.74
N LYS A 147 -4.67 2.75 21.08
CA LYS A 147 -3.69 3.58 21.79
C LYS A 147 -2.29 3.30 21.24
N SER A 148 -1.57 4.34 20.89
CA SER A 148 -0.29 4.19 20.18
C SER A 148 0.71 5.26 20.60
N VAL A 149 2.01 4.93 20.52
CA VAL A 149 3.12 5.90 20.65
C VAL A 149 4.21 5.58 19.64
N LEU A 150 4.96 6.61 19.28
CA LEU A 150 6.15 6.49 18.46
C LEU A 150 7.37 6.31 19.36
N TYR A 151 8.00 5.14 19.29
CA TYR A 151 9.14 4.78 20.12
C TYR A 151 10.46 4.97 19.38
N THR A 152 11.45 5.51 20.09
CA THR A 152 12.85 5.59 19.68
C THR A 152 13.75 4.89 20.69
N PHE A 153 14.93 4.45 20.27
CA PHE A 153 15.86 3.69 21.09
C PHE A 153 16.09 4.31 22.47
N ASN A 154 16.04 3.51 23.51
CA ASN A 154 16.20 3.88 24.94
C ASN A 154 15.17 4.87 25.49
N ASN A 155 14.11 5.21 24.79
CA ASN A 155 13.07 6.10 25.31
C ASN A 155 11.98 5.34 26.08
N HIS A 156 12.38 4.59 27.11
CA HIS A 156 11.47 3.71 27.84
C HIS A 156 10.35 4.45 28.59
N ASN A 157 10.54 5.72 28.96
CA ASN A 157 9.51 6.49 29.68
C ASN A 157 8.20 6.62 28.88
N ILE A 158 8.27 6.65 27.57
CA ILE A 158 7.08 6.73 26.71
C ILE A 158 6.23 5.45 26.74
N LEU A 159 6.80 4.35 27.22
CA LEU A 159 6.15 3.05 27.34
C LEU A 159 5.35 2.89 28.65
N GLU A 160 5.51 3.80 29.61
CA GLU A 160 4.84 3.72 30.92
C GLU A 160 3.31 3.51 30.80
N PRO A 161 2.59 4.19 29.89
CA PRO A 161 1.14 3.99 29.72
C PRO A 161 0.74 2.63 29.16
N PHE A 162 1.70 1.80 28.75
CA PHE A 162 1.50 0.47 28.16
C PHE A 162 2.00 -0.66 29.08
N LEU A 163 2.55 -0.33 30.24
CA LEU A 163 2.97 -1.35 31.20
C LEU A 163 1.77 -2.21 31.62
N ASP A 164 2.05 -3.49 31.86
CA ASP A 164 1.07 -4.51 32.23
C ASP A 164 -0.07 -4.71 31.22
N THR A 165 0.23 -4.40 29.95
CA THR A 165 -0.68 -4.65 28.81
C THR A 165 0.00 -5.41 27.68
N THR A 166 -0.82 -6.02 26.81
CA THR A 166 -0.30 -6.62 25.57
C THR A 166 -0.20 -5.55 24.49
N ILE A 167 0.94 -5.46 23.86
CA ILE A 167 1.25 -4.50 22.79
C ILE A 167 1.72 -5.18 21.54
N LEU A 168 1.62 -4.45 20.42
CA LEU A 168 2.20 -4.79 19.11
C LEU A 168 3.32 -3.82 18.77
N LEU A 169 4.45 -4.37 18.33
CA LEU A 169 5.61 -3.64 17.83
C LEU A 169 5.60 -3.67 16.29
N LYS A 170 5.44 -2.52 15.66
CA LYS A 170 5.26 -2.44 14.19
C LYS A 170 6.31 -1.51 13.56
N ASN A 171 6.83 -1.92 12.40
CA ASN A 171 7.52 -0.98 11.53
C ASN A 171 6.52 0.06 11.00
N ILE A 172 6.93 1.32 10.97
CA ILE A 172 6.04 2.44 10.63
C ILE A 172 5.61 2.38 9.16
N HIS A 173 6.52 1.97 8.26
CA HIS A 173 6.34 2.08 6.81
C HIS A 173 6.03 0.76 6.10
N GLU A 174 6.24 -0.38 6.74
CA GLU A 174 6.00 -1.68 6.10
C GLU A 174 4.52 -2.09 6.17
N SER A 175 4.05 -2.82 5.15
CA SER A 175 2.71 -3.41 5.04
C SER A 175 2.79 -4.93 4.86
N ALA A 176 1.67 -5.58 4.59
CA ALA A 176 1.58 -7.02 4.36
C ALA A 176 2.23 -7.87 5.46
N SER A 177 2.16 -7.39 6.71
CA SER A 177 2.79 -8.05 7.88
C SER A 177 4.32 -8.25 7.76
N ILE A 178 4.99 -7.54 6.87
CA ILE A 178 6.44 -7.63 6.72
C ILE A 178 7.11 -7.20 8.03
N GLY A 179 7.99 -8.08 8.52
CA GLY A 179 8.69 -7.90 9.80
C GLY A 179 7.82 -8.13 11.04
N LEU A 180 6.53 -8.50 10.91
CA LEU A 180 5.71 -8.94 12.02
C LEU A 180 5.96 -10.43 12.25
N LEU A 181 6.70 -10.73 13.30
CA LEU A 181 6.87 -12.08 13.83
C LEU A 181 5.97 -12.26 15.06
N THR A 182 5.82 -13.50 15.52
CA THR A 182 5.10 -13.78 16.77
C THR A 182 5.64 -13.00 17.96
N ASP A 183 6.95 -12.70 17.96
CA ASP A 183 7.66 -11.94 18.99
C ASP A 183 7.36 -10.44 18.99
N ASN A 184 6.61 -9.95 18.01
CA ASN A 184 6.22 -8.54 17.95
C ASN A 184 4.96 -8.25 18.79
N LYS A 185 4.28 -9.29 19.27
CA LYS A 185 3.20 -9.21 20.23
C LYS A 185 3.74 -9.62 21.60
N ILE A 186 3.85 -8.67 22.51
CA ILE A 186 4.42 -8.90 23.84
C ILE A 186 3.49 -8.38 24.93
N TYR A 187 3.51 -9.05 26.08
CA TYR A 187 2.98 -8.48 27.33
C TYR A 187 4.10 -7.65 27.95
N LEU A 188 3.92 -6.33 28.01
CA LEU A 188 4.96 -5.40 28.43
C LEU A 188 5.01 -5.26 29.94
N THR A 189 6.19 -5.46 30.52
CA THR A 189 6.47 -5.25 31.95
C THR A 189 7.75 -4.42 32.11
N LYS A 190 8.03 -3.95 33.32
CA LYS A 190 9.27 -3.21 33.61
C LYS A 190 10.53 -4.04 33.35
N GLU A 191 10.45 -5.36 33.52
CA GLU A 191 11.56 -6.28 33.38
C GLU A 191 11.95 -6.53 31.92
N ASN A 192 11.00 -6.39 30.98
CA ASN A 192 11.22 -6.70 29.57
C ASN A 192 11.25 -5.51 28.63
N LEU A 193 11.39 -4.28 29.14
CA LEU A 193 11.47 -3.05 28.30
C LEU A 193 12.56 -3.14 27.23
N LYS A 194 13.69 -3.78 27.55
CA LYS A 194 14.79 -3.97 26.56
C LYS A 194 14.39 -4.80 25.34
N THR A 195 13.34 -5.59 25.41
CA THR A 195 12.81 -6.33 24.25
C THR A 195 12.33 -5.41 23.15
N VAL A 196 11.83 -4.21 23.51
CA VAL A 196 11.43 -3.19 22.54
C VAL A 196 12.63 -2.66 21.77
N ASP A 197 13.75 -2.36 22.48
CA ASP A 197 15.00 -1.96 21.84
C ASP A 197 15.56 -3.04 20.92
N MET A 198 15.55 -4.28 21.36
CA MET A 198 16.01 -5.43 20.56
C MET A 198 15.17 -5.57 19.28
N THR A 199 13.86 -5.38 19.39
CA THR A 199 12.98 -5.45 18.23
C THR A 199 13.24 -4.29 17.26
N LEU A 200 13.46 -3.07 17.75
CA LEU A 200 13.83 -1.92 16.94
C LEU A 200 15.12 -2.18 16.15
N GLN A 201 16.16 -2.73 16.82
CA GLN A 201 17.41 -3.11 16.17
C GLN A 201 17.23 -4.23 15.14
N ARG A 202 16.47 -5.29 15.50
CA ARG A 202 16.16 -6.40 14.58
C ARG A 202 15.44 -5.93 13.31
N MET A 203 14.51 -5.00 13.44
CA MET A 203 13.80 -4.41 12.30
C MET A 203 14.64 -3.40 11.53
N ASN A 204 15.88 -3.12 11.97
CA ASN A 204 16.77 -2.14 11.35
C ASN A 204 16.09 -0.80 11.06
N THR A 205 15.33 -0.31 12.03
CA THR A 205 14.60 0.96 11.93
C THR A 205 15.00 1.90 13.05
N LYS A 206 14.80 3.20 12.85
CA LYS A 206 15.05 4.21 13.89
C LYS A 206 13.87 4.41 14.83
N GLN A 207 12.69 3.97 14.42
CA GLN A 207 11.43 4.18 15.14
C GLN A 207 10.51 2.98 15.01
N LEU A 208 9.76 2.68 16.06
CA LEU A 208 8.67 1.70 16.07
C LEU A 208 7.36 2.38 16.42
N LEU A 209 6.29 1.92 15.82
CA LEU A 209 4.95 2.14 16.34
C LEU A 209 4.68 1.10 17.41
N ILE A 210 4.53 1.56 18.66
CA ILE A 210 4.00 0.76 19.76
C ILE A 210 2.50 0.97 19.82
N GLN A 211 1.75 -0.11 19.75
CA GLN A 211 0.29 -0.04 19.70
C GLN A 211 -0.32 -1.06 20.66
N GLU A 212 -1.35 -0.70 21.39
CA GLU A 212 -2.10 -1.66 22.19
C GLU A 212 -2.66 -2.77 21.32
N TYR A 213 -2.66 -3.99 21.85
CA TYR A 213 -3.27 -5.13 21.17
C TYR A 213 -4.76 -5.18 21.50
N ILE A 214 -5.58 -5.04 20.45
CA ILE A 214 -7.03 -5.23 20.55
C ILE A 214 -7.34 -6.68 20.21
N SER A 215 -7.95 -7.41 21.13
CA SER A 215 -8.43 -8.76 20.87
C SER A 215 -9.79 -8.71 20.17
N GLY A 216 -10.01 -9.60 19.22
CA GLY A 216 -11.28 -9.66 18.50
C GLY A 216 -11.14 -10.30 17.13
N LEU A 217 -12.22 -10.25 16.37
CA LEU A 217 -12.23 -10.63 14.96
C LEU A 217 -11.66 -9.49 14.14
N GLU A 218 -10.62 -9.78 13.34
CA GLU A 218 -10.09 -8.85 12.34
C GLU A 218 -10.95 -8.95 11.08
N CYS A 219 -11.45 -7.82 10.61
CA CYS A 219 -12.29 -7.73 9.43
C CYS A 219 -11.68 -6.75 8.44
N GLU A 220 -11.65 -7.12 7.18
CA GLU A 220 -11.38 -6.23 6.07
C GLU A 220 -12.69 -5.84 5.39
N VAL A 221 -12.90 -4.53 5.20
CA VAL A 221 -14.10 -4.02 4.55
C VAL A 221 -13.70 -3.43 3.21
N LEU A 222 -14.16 -4.07 2.13
CA LEU A 222 -13.96 -3.55 0.79
C LEU A 222 -14.83 -2.31 0.58
N VAL A 223 -14.22 -1.21 0.15
CA VAL A 223 -14.93 0.03 -0.18
C VAL A 223 -14.76 0.33 -1.66
N ILE A 224 -15.86 0.50 -2.36
CA ILE A 224 -15.87 0.91 -3.76
C ILE A 224 -16.38 2.35 -3.90
N GLN A 225 -15.83 3.07 -4.88
CA GLN A 225 -16.37 4.36 -5.29
C GLN A 225 -17.15 4.20 -6.60
N PHE A 226 -18.42 4.62 -6.61
CA PHE A 226 -19.24 4.59 -7.80
C PHE A 226 -20.11 5.84 -7.89
N LYS A 227 -20.08 6.53 -9.03
CA LYS A 227 -20.81 7.78 -9.27
C LYS A 227 -20.60 8.83 -8.16
N GLY A 228 -19.35 8.98 -7.70
CA GLY A 228 -18.97 9.96 -6.67
C GLY A 228 -19.36 9.61 -5.24
N LYS A 229 -19.93 8.43 -4.98
CA LYS A 229 -20.27 7.93 -3.63
C LYS A 229 -19.41 6.72 -3.27
N TYR A 230 -19.20 6.55 -1.96
CA TYR A 230 -18.46 5.41 -1.41
C TYR A 230 -19.44 4.41 -0.81
N TYR A 231 -19.19 3.12 -1.06
CA TYR A 231 -20.01 2.01 -0.59
C TYR A 231 -19.11 0.97 0.07
N ALA A 232 -19.36 0.68 1.34
CA ALA A 232 -18.77 -0.46 2.01
C ALA A 232 -19.52 -1.73 1.57
N LEU A 233 -18.78 -2.78 1.24
CA LEU A 233 -19.34 -4.08 0.88
C LEU A 233 -19.31 -5.00 2.09
N GLU A 234 -20.42 -5.66 2.39
CA GLU A 234 -20.59 -6.66 3.44
C GLU A 234 -20.16 -8.06 2.97
#